data_fdb9c60443df34d7b8fc2576e5b20618
#
_entry.id   fdb9c60443df34d7b8fc2576e5b20618
#
_cell.length_a   1.000
_cell.length_b   1.000
_cell.length_c   1.000
_cell.angle_alpha   90.00
_cell.angle_beta   90.00
_cell.angle_gamma   90.00
#
_symmetry.space_group_name_H-M   'P 1'
#
loop_
_entity.id
_entity.type
_entity.pdbx_description
1 polymer ?
#
loop_
_entity_poly.entity_id
_entity_poly.type
_entity_poly.pdbx_seq_one_letter_code
_entity_poly.pdbx_strand_id
1 'polypeptide(L)'
;MKTLRLILAAVCITLTASCGNHRKSADWRTSDDVHIAIDETFEDIMSEEIETYSLLYPDVTCRPIFCNEDSALKMLAMDSIRCCVVTRPLNEGELQRIKSHNLSARQAIVATDAFALIVNKNNPDTLITVDDIKGIVSGKITRWEQLCYSGKKGELKFVFDHSGSSTVRFMRDSLLAGRQVSGNLYAQGSNKAVIEAVKENPDIIGVVGANWLKGRKDTVITDFDNLNVKVLKVARKGEDNVIGWKPYQYRIYTGDYPLVRSVWIISTDYRRKSNTTKFFFFLKGQKGQTIICNGSQLLPYVAVQEKAVNMK
;
A
#
# COMPACT_ATOMS: atom_id res chain seq x y z
N MET A 1 0.05 -66.91 36.59
CA MET A 1 -0.53 -65.67 37.16
C MET A 1 0.48 -64.57 37.48
N LYS A 2 1.73 -64.84 37.83
CA LYS A 2 2.75 -63.80 38.06
C LYS A 2 3.26 -63.12 36.78
N THR A 3 3.33 -63.83 35.66
CA THR A 3 3.76 -63.31 34.35
C THR A 3 2.72 -62.39 33.70
N LEU A 4 1.44 -62.65 33.91
CA LEU A 4 0.35 -61.81 33.38
C LEU A 4 0.29 -60.41 34.07
N ARG A 5 0.65 -60.34 35.37
CA ARG A 5 0.72 -59.08 36.14
C ARG A 5 1.91 -58.20 35.73
N LEU A 6 3.01 -58.81 35.33
CA LEU A 6 4.18 -58.07 34.85
C LEU A 6 3.94 -57.44 33.46
N ILE A 7 3.19 -58.11 32.59
CA ILE A 7 2.82 -57.58 31.25
C ILE A 7 1.84 -56.41 31.38
N LEU A 8 0.89 -56.46 32.34
CA LEU A 8 -0.04 -55.38 32.59
C LEU A 8 0.66 -54.13 33.18
N ALA A 9 1.69 -54.32 34.01
CA ALA A 9 2.45 -53.22 34.58
C ALA A 9 3.36 -52.53 33.50
N ALA A 10 3.88 -53.31 32.56
CA ALA A 10 4.69 -52.77 31.44
C ALA A 10 3.87 -51.96 30.44
N VAL A 11 2.61 -52.33 30.18
CA VAL A 11 1.69 -51.61 29.28
C VAL A 11 1.22 -50.28 29.89
N CYS A 12 1.07 -50.19 31.23
CA CYS A 12 0.71 -48.93 31.89
C CYS A 12 1.85 -47.88 31.90
N ILE A 13 3.11 -48.30 31.82
CA ILE A 13 4.25 -47.36 31.84
C ILE A 13 4.49 -46.74 30.46
N THR A 14 4.09 -47.40 29.36
CA THR A 14 4.25 -46.87 28.01
C THR A 14 3.15 -45.87 27.62
N LEU A 15 2.04 -45.73 28.36
CA LEU A 15 0.96 -44.78 28.06
C LEU A 15 1.16 -43.39 28.68
N THR A 16 2.17 -43.21 29.55
CA THR A 16 2.43 -41.90 30.17
C THR A 16 3.53 -41.07 29.44
N ALA A 17 4.18 -41.62 28.40
CA ALA A 17 5.22 -40.90 27.64
C ALA A 17 4.72 -40.14 26.41
N SER A 18 3.39 -40.10 26.19
CA SER A 18 2.79 -39.30 25.10
C SER A 18 2.20 -37.98 25.64
N CYS A 19 2.93 -37.29 26.51
CA CYS A 19 2.76 -35.85 26.64
C CYS A 19 3.45 -35.22 25.41
N GLY A 20 2.69 -35.15 24.35
CA GLY A 20 3.08 -34.38 23.19
C GLY A 20 3.48 -32.99 23.65
N ASN A 21 4.68 -32.61 23.30
CA ASN A 21 5.20 -31.25 23.36
C ASN A 21 4.31 -30.41 22.44
N HIS A 22 3.07 -30.13 22.84
CA HIS A 22 2.33 -29.01 22.30
C HIS A 22 3.18 -27.79 22.71
N ARG A 23 4.14 -27.42 21.82
CA ARG A 23 4.60 -26.05 21.77
C ARG A 23 3.33 -25.24 21.67
N LYS A 24 2.85 -24.70 22.82
CA LYS A 24 1.87 -23.62 22.83
C LYS A 24 2.46 -22.62 21.85
N SER A 25 1.82 -22.41 20.70
CA SER A 25 2.20 -21.33 19.80
C SER A 25 2.27 -20.10 20.70
N ALA A 26 3.45 -19.56 20.88
CA ALA A 26 3.62 -18.38 21.75
C ALA A 26 2.57 -17.38 21.28
N ASP A 27 1.72 -16.91 22.19
CA ASP A 27 0.68 -15.94 21.83
C ASP A 27 1.40 -14.78 21.13
N TRP A 28 1.10 -14.52 19.86
CA TRP A 28 1.72 -13.47 19.07
C TRP A 28 1.66 -12.11 19.79
N ARG A 29 0.66 -11.91 20.69
CA ARG A 29 0.50 -10.70 21.50
C ARG A 29 1.60 -10.51 22.54
N THR A 30 2.23 -11.60 22.97
CA THR A 30 3.38 -11.59 23.89
C THR A 30 4.71 -11.76 23.17
N SER A 31 4.68 -12.16 21.89
CA SER A 31 5.85 -12.23 21.02
C SER A 31 6.44 -10.84 20.81
N ASP A 32 7.75 -10.77 20.65
CA ASP A 32 8.46 -9.54 20.27
C ASP A 32 8.65 -9.42 18.75
N ASP A 33 8.05 -10.34 17.97
CA ASP A 33 7.97 -10.25 16.52
C ASP A 33 7.14 -9.03 16.08
N VAL A 34 7.50 -8.43 14.97
CA VAL A 34 6.74 -7.35 14.35
C VAL A 34 5.68 -7.94 13.42
N HIS A 35 4.45 -8.05 13.89
CA HIS A 35 3.30 -8.44 13.06
C HIS A 35 2.67 -7.17 12.47
N ILE A 36 2.71 -7.03 11.16
CA ILE A 36 2.25 -5.82 10.47
C ILE A 36 1.39 -6.17 9.25
N ALA A 37 0.18 -5.58 9.18
CA ALA A 37 -0.65 -5.62 7.98
C ALA A 37 -0.38 -4.38 7.12
N ILE A 38 -0.26 -4.58 5.83
CA ILE A 38 0.19 -3.56 4.90
C ILE A 38 -0.77 -3.56 3.72
N ASP A 39 -1.29 -2.38 3.36
CA ASP A 39 -1.99 -2.21 2.09
C ASP A 39 -1.09 -2.68 0.96
N GLU A 40 -1.56 -3.65 0.18
CA GLU A 40 -0.81 -4.30 -0.89
C GLU A 40 -0.29 -3.33 -1.96
N THR A 41 -0.88 -2.12 -2.04
CA THR A 41 -0.35 -1.04 -2.89
C THR A 41 1.11 -0.70 -2.55
N PHE A 42 1.55 -0.94 -1.32
CA PHE A 42 2.89 -0.61 -0.83
C PHE A 42 3.80 -1.84 -0.68
N GLU A 43 3.44 -2.99 -1.25
CA GLU A 43 4.17 -4.26 -1.08
C GLU A 43 5.66 -4.12 -1.38
N ASP A 44 6.03 -3.53 -2.52
CA ASP A 44 7.43 -3.42 -2.94
C ASP A 44 8.26 -2.56 -1.98
N ILE A 45 7.81 -1.33 -1.70
CA ILE A 45 8.58 -0.42 -0.84
C ILE A 45 8.60 -0.87 0.62
N MET A 46 7.50 -1.43 1.12
CA MET A 46 7.46 -1.92 2.49
C MET A 46 8.24 -3.22 2.68
N SER A 47 8.41 -4.03 1.63
CA SER A 47 9.33 -5.17 1.64
C SER A 47 10.78 -4.70 1.77
N GLU A 48 11.17 -3.62 1.07
CA GLU A 48 12.51 -3.03 1.19
C GLU A 48 12.76 -2.43 2.58
N GLU A 49 11.76 -1.76 3.16
CA GLU A 49 11.80 -1.25 4.54
C GLU A 49 12.00 -2.38 5.56
N ILE A 50 11.24 -3.46 5.44
CA ILE A 50 11.31 -4.62 6.33
C ILE A 50 12.63 -5.35 6.17
N GLU A 51 13.12 -5.53 4.95
CA GLU A 51 14.42 -6.15 4.68
C GLU A 51 15.55 -5.34 5.33
N THR A 52 15.57 -4.02 5.12
CA THR A 52 16.56 -3.13 5.72
C THR A 52 16.45 -3.12 7.25
N TYR A 53 15.23 -3.09 7.79
CA TYR A 53 15.03 -3.16 9.24
C TYR A 53 15.57 -4.48 9.83
N SER A 54 15.32 -5.61 9.17
CA SER A 54 15.81 -6.92 9.59
C SER A 54 17.34 -7.04 9.52
N LEU A 55 17.98 -6.41 8.52
CA LEU A 55 19.44 -6.33 8.43
C LEU A 55 20.05 -5.49 9.58
N LEU A 56 19.36 -4.41 9.98
CA LEU A 56 19.82 -3.54 11.09
C LEU A 56 19.56 -4.15 12.47
N TYR A 57 18.56 -5.01 12.58
CA TYR A 57 18.11 -5.65 13.82
C TYR A 57 17.92 -7.16 13.60
N PRO A 58 19.02 -7.95 13.49
CA PRO A 58 18.94 -9.36 13.08
C PRO A 58 18.21 -10.26 14.08
N ASP A 59 18.06 -9.84 15.32
CA ASP A 59 17.30 -10.56 16.35
C ASP A 59 15.79 -10.32 16.27
N VAL A 60 15.31 -9.48 15.31
CA VAL A 60 13.91 -9.13 15.16
C VAL A 60 13.31 -9.85 13.97
N THR A 61 12.25 -10.62 14.20
CA THR A 61 11.47 -11.22 13.14
C THR A 61 10.31 -10.29 12.74
N CYS A 62 10.27 -9.89 11.46
CA CYS A 62 9.13 -9.18 10.88
C CYS A 62 8.24 -10.14 10.11
N ARG A 63 6.92 -10.05 10.34
CA ARG A 63 5.89 -10.88 9.70
C ARG A 63 4.87 -9.99 9.00
N PRO A 64 5.16 -9.56 7.75
CA PRO A 64 4.23 -8.76 6.97
C PRO A 64 3.04 -9.61 6.49
N ILE A 65 1.87 -8.96 6.43
CA ILE A 65 0.64 -9.47 5.82
C ILE A 65 0.21 -8.43 4.81
N PHE A 66 0.45 -8.70 3.52
CA PHE A 66 -0.04 -7.83 2.45
C PHE A 66 -1.50 -8.16 2.16
N CYS A 67 -2.36 -7.16 2.24
CA CYS A 67 -3.81 -7.32 2.08
C CYS A 67 -4.44 -5.97 1.70
N ASN A 68 -5.73 -5.98 1.40
CA ASN A 68 -6.43 -4.72 1.17
C ASN A 68 -6.55 -3.89 2.47
N GLU A 69 -6.68 -2.57 2.31
CA GLU A 69 -6.73 -1.59 3.40
C GLU A 69 -7.79 -1.92 4.46
N ASP A 70 -9.00 -2.30 4.02
CA ASP A 70 -10.10 -2.60 4.96
C ASP A 70 -9.80 -3.83 5.82
N SER A 71 -9.13 -4.84 5.25
CA SER A 71 -8.68 -6.02 5.99
C SER A 71 -7.59 -5.65 7.01
N ALA A 72 -6.61 -4.82 6.63
CA ALA A 72 -5.56 -4.35 7.53
C ALA A 72 -6.14 -3.58 8.73
N LEU A 73 -7.06 -2.65 8.47
CA LEU A 73 -7.72 -1.86 9.52
C LEU A 73 -8.64 -2.70 10.40
N LYS A 74 -9.36 -3.68 9.82
CA LYS A 74 -10.18 -4.63 10.56
C LYS A 74 -9.33 -5.48 11.49
N MET A 75 -8.21 -6.03 11.03
CA MET A 75 -7.30 -6.82 11.87
C MET A 75 -6.74 -5.99 13.03
N LEU A 76 -6.37 -4.72 12.78
CA LEU A 76 -5.91 -3.80 13.83
C LEU A 76 -7.02 -3.52 14.85
N ALA A 77 -8.25 -3.20 14.39
CA ALA A 77 -9.38 -2.87 15.24
C ALA A 77 -9.85 -4.06 16.10
N MET A 78 -9.62 -5.30 15.65
CA MET A 78 -9.95 -6.54 16.36
C MET A 78 -8.79 -7.09 17.21
N ASP A 79 -7.72 -6.35 17.40
CA ASP A 79 -6.49 -6.77 18.09
C ASP A 79 -5.90 -8.09 17.53
N SER A 80 -6.08 -8.34 16.23
CA SER A 80 -5.45 -9.48 15.55
C SER A 80 -4.01 -9.19 15.12
N ILE A 81 -3.68 -7.92 14.99
CA ILE A 81 -2.33 -7.37 14.80
C ILE A 81 -2.22 -6.05 15.58
N ARG A 82 -1.01 -5.52 15.76
CA ARG A 82 -0.78 -4.25 16.46
C ARG A 82 -0.10 -3.17 15.64
N CYS A 83 0.10 -3.40 14.37
CA CYS A 83 0.65 -2.40 13.45
C CYS A 83 0.06 -2.58 12.06
N CYS A 84 -0.25 -1.48 11.38
CA CYS A 84 -0.60 -1.51 9.96
C CYS A 84 -0.08 -0.29 9.22
N VAL A 85 0.08 -0.43 7.88
CA VAL A 85 0.35 0.65 6.93
C VAL A 85 -0.81 0.75 5.96
N VAL A 86 -1.45 1.91 5.91
CA VAL A 86 -2.73 2.15 5.22
C VAL A 86 -2.77 3.57 4.65
N THR A 87 -3.84 3.94 3.92
CA THR A 87 -3.93 5.25 3.26
C THR A 87 -4.95 6.21 3.90
N ARG A 88 -5.48 5.88 5.07
CA ARG A 88 -6.36 6.74 5.85
C ARG A 88 -6.16 6.55 7.35
N PRO A 89 -6.51 7.52 8.17
CA PRO A 89 -6.56 7.33 9.62
C PRO A 89 -7.74 6.42 10.01
N LEU A 90 -7.74 5.98 11.27
CA LEU A 90 -8.88 5.26 11.87
C LEU A 90 -10.12 6.14 11.95
N ASN A 91 -11.26 5.55 11.61
CA ASN A 91 -12.56 6.19 11.83
C ASN A 91 -13.04 6.00 13.29
N GLU A 92 -14.14 6.67 13.66
CA GLU A 92 -14.68 6.63 15.03
C GLU A 92 -15.06 5.22 15.48
N GLY A 93 -15.67 4.41 14.60
CA GLY A 93 -16.05 3.03 14.93
C GLY A 93 -14.85 2.13 15.19
N GLU A 94 -13.77 2.29 14.41
CA GLU A 94 -12.50 1.58 14.60
C GLU A 94 -11.83 2.01 15.91
N LEU A 95 -11.82 3.31 16.20
CA LEU A 95 -11.28 3.85 17.45
C LEU A 95 -12.06 3.35 18.68
N GLN A 96 -13.39 3.29 18.60
CA GLN A 96 -14.23 2.75 19.68
C GLN A 96 -13.96 1.26 19.91
N ARG A 97 -13.77 0.49 18.82
CA ARG A 97 -13.45 -0.94 18.90
C ARG A 97 -12.07 -1.17 19.54
N ILE A 98 -11.06 -0.40 19.17
CA ILE A 98 -9.74 -0.43 19.80
C ILE A 98 -9.84 -0.13 21.31
N LYS A 99 -10.62 0.89 21.68
CA LYS A 99 -10.87 1.23 23.09
C LYS A 99 -11.58 0.12 23.86
N SER A 100 -12.49 -0.64 23.23
CA SER A 100 -13.17 -1.78 23.89
C SER A 100 -12.21 -2.92 24.23
N HIS A 101 -11.05 -3.00 23.58
CA HIS A 101 -9.94 -3.88 23.92
C HIS A 101 -8.95 -3.28 24.96
N ASN A 102 -9.30 -2.14 25.59
CA ASN A 102 -8.42 -1.37 26.47
C ASN A 102 -7.10 -0.92 25.82
N LEU A 103 -7.15 -0.67 24.52
CA LEU A 103 -6.01 -0.21 23.72
C LEU A 103 -6.21 1.24 23.26
N SER A 104 -5.12 1.88 22.88
CA SER A 104 -5.10 3.18 22.23
C SER A 104 -4.27 3.11 20.97
N ALA A 105 -4.68 3.86 19.93
CA ALA A 105 -3.96 3.90 18.66
C ALA A 105 -3.00 5.10 18.61
N ARG A 106 -1.79 4.84 18.15
CA ARG A 106 -0.82 5.84 17.72
C ARG A 106 -0.84 5.88 16.20
N GLN A 107 -1.07 7.05 15.61
CA GLN A 107 -1.18 7.21 14.18
C GLN A 107 -0.17 8.27 13.71
N ALA A 108 0.47 8.05 12.57
CA ALA A 108 1.37 9.03 11.98
C ALA A 108 1.40 8.89 10.45
N ILE A 109 1.52 10.01 9.75
CA ILE A 109 1.82 10.02 8.32
C ILE A 109 3.30 9.70 8.14
N VAL A 110 3.62 8.84 7.17
CA VAL A 110 4.99 8.45 6.83
C VAL A 110 5.37 8.85 5.40
N ALA A 111 4.38 9.01 4.51
CA ALA A 111 4.62 9.43 3.14
C ALA A 111 3.35 10.06 2.53
N THR A 112 3.53 10.68 1.38
CA THR A 112 2.44 11.00 0.45
C THR A 112 2.60 10.13 -0.80
N ASP A 113 1.57 9.36 -1.14
CA ASP A 113 1.45 8.57 -2.35
C ASP A 113 0.70 9.35 -3.43
N ALA A 114 0.93 8.97 -4.69
CA ALA A 114 0.19 9.49 -5.83
C ALA A 114 -0.32 8.36 -6.71
N PHE A 115 -1.50 8.56 -7.33
CA PHE A 115 -1.99 7.66 -8.36
C PHE A 115 -1.47 8.08 -9.73
N ALA A 116 -0.92 7.13 -10.47
CA ALA A 116 -0.57 7.30 -11.86
C ALA A 116 -1.68 6.77 -12.76
N LEU A 117 -2.04 7.52 -13.78
CA LEU A 117 -2.90 7.07 -14.87
C LEU A 117 -2.01 6.62 -16.03
N ILE A 118 -2.15 5.37 -16.42
CA ILE A 118 -1.33 4.74 -17.45
C ILE A 118 -2.19 4.28 -18.62
N VAL A 119 -1.63 4.42 -19.80
CA VAL A 119 -2.22 3.96 -21.07
C VAL A 119 -1.20 3.16 -21.86
N ASN A 120 -1.65 2.43 -22.87
CA ASN A 120 -0.76 1.74 -23.80
C ASN A 120 0.26 2.72 -24.40
N LYS A 121 1.50 2.27 -24.61
CA LYS A 121 2.59 3.10 -25.14
C LYS A 121 2.23 3.79 -26.47
N ASN A 122 1.42 3.12 -27.30
CA ASN A 122 0.99 3.62 -28.61
C ASN A 122 -0.27 4.51 -28.55
N ASN A 123 -0.84 4.74 -27.36
CA ASN A 123 -1.98 5.65 -27.21
C ASN A 123 -1.54 7.08 -27.56
N PRO A 124 -2.26 7.84 -28.43
CA PRO A 124 -1.89 9.21 -28.81
C PRO A 124 -2.00 10.21 -27.66
N ASP A 125 -2.89 9.94 -26.68
CA ASP A 125 -3.18 10.89 -25.61
C ASP A 125 -2.01 11.00 -24.62
N THR A 126 -1.80 12.19 -24.10
CA THR A 126 -0.72 12.51 -23.14
C THR A 126 -1.21 13.22 -21.90
N LEU A 127 -2.47 13.65 -21.89
CA LEU A 127 -3.08 14.49 -20.86
C LEU A 127 -4.50 14.03 -20.55
N ILE A 128 -4.86 14.12 -19.28
CA ILE A 128 -6.23 13.92 -18.80
C ILE A 128 -6.49 14.93 -17.68
N THR A 129 -7.75 15.35 -17.51
CA THR A 129 -8.14 16.25 -16.42
C THR A 129 -8.76 15.51 -15.23
N VAL A 130 -8.74 16.11 -14.06
CA VAL A 130 -9.46 15.58 -12.89
C VAL A 130 -10.97 15.51 -13.17
N ASP A 131 -11.53 16.43 -13.98
CA ASP A 131 -12.93 16.40 -14.32
C ASP A 131 -13.26 15.27 -15.31
N ASP A 132 -12.36 14.94 -16.26
CA ASP A 132 -12.48 13.72 -17.08
C ASP A 132 -12.53 12.47 -16.20
N ILE A 133 -11.59 12.36 -15.23
CA ILE A 133 -11.54 11.21 -14.31
C ILE A 133 -12.84 11.11 -13.51
N LYS A 134 -13.35 12.22 -12.97
CA LYS A 134 -14.67 12.24 -12.30
C LYS A 134 -15.79 11.81 -13.24
N GLY A 135 -15.76 12.23 -14.49
CA GLY A 135 -16.70 11.82 -15.53
C GLY A 135 -16.68 10.31 -15.76
N ILE A 136 -15.47 9.73 -15.87
CA ILE A 136 -15.27 8.29 -16.06
C ILE A 136 -15.81 7.51 -14.85
N VAL A 137 -15.33 7.82 -13.63
CA VAL A 137 -15.69 7.06 -12.42
C VAL A 137 -17.14 7.27 -11.96
N SER A 138 -17.83 8.29 -12.49
CA SER A 138 -19.25 8.50 -12.31
C SER A 138 -20.12 7.91 -13.43
N GLY A 139 -19.51 7.28 -14.46
CA GLY A 139 -20.20 6.71 -15.60
C GLY A 139 -20.73 7.72 -16.64
N LYS A 140 -20.40 9.00 -16.51
CA LYS A 140 -20.78 10.03 -17.49
C LYS A 140 -19.94 9.99 -18.75
N ILE A 141 -18.67 9.59 -18.63
CA ILE A 141 -17.71 9.40 -19.73
C ILE A 141 -17.46 7.90 -19.86
N THR A 142 -17.78 7.36 -21.03
CA THR A 142 -17.62 5.95 -21.38
C THR A 142 -16.86 5.74 -22.68
N ARG A 143 -16.52 6.82 -23.36
CA ARG A 143 -15.85 6.82 -24.68
C ARG A 143 -14.70 7.82 -24.68
N TRP A 144 -13.65 7.51 -25.43
CA TRP A 144 -12.44 8.34 -25.53
C TRP A 144 -12.71 9.75 -26.04
N GLU A 145 -13.55 9.89 -27.05
CA GLU A 145 -13.90 11.19 -27.66
C GLU A 145 -14.67 12.15 -26.74
N GLN A 146 -15.08 11.68 -25.57
CA GLN A 146 -15.73 12.50 -24.54
C GLN A 146 -14.73 13.19 -23.59
N LEU A 147 -13.44 12.75 -23.63
CA LEU A 147 -12.38 13.38 -22.85
C LEU A 147 -12.00 14.73 -23.48
N CYS A 148 -11.64 15.68 -22.62
CA CYS A 148 -11.32 17.06 -23.06
C CYS A 148 -10.21 17.14 -24.10
N TYR A 149 -9.21 16.26 -24.01
CA TYR A 149 -7.97 16.34 -24.82
C TYR A 149 -7.64 15.03 -25.53
N SER A 150 -8.62 14.19 -25.81
CA SER A 150 -8.36 12.92 -26.48
C SER A 150 -8.36 13.06 -28.00
N GLY A 151 -7.32 12.51 -28.62
CA GLY A 151 -7.27 12.27 -30.07
C GLY A 151 -7.86 10.93 -30.48
N LYS A 152 -8.28 10.11 -29.51
CA LYS A 152 -8.76 8.75 -29.70
C LYS A 152 -10.30 8.70 -29.76
N LYS A 153 -10.84 7.63 -30.36
CA LYS A 153 -12.28 7.34 -30.43
C LYS A 153 -12.54 5.92 -29.98
N GLY A 154 -13.77 5.64 -29.59
CA GLY A 154 -14.22 4.31 -29.23
C GLY A 154 -14.53 4.16 -27.74
N GLU A 155 -14.83 2.94 -27.33
CA GLU A 155 -15.10 2.61 -25.94
C GLU A 155 -13.87 2.83 -25.07
N LEU A 156 -14.08 3.43 -23.89
CA LEU A 156 -13.05 3.63 -22.88
C LEU A 156 -13.28 2.65 -21.74
N LYS A 157 -12.24 1.89 -21.37
CA LYS A 157 -12.24 1.00 -20.20
C LYS A 157 -11.32 1.57 -19.14
N PHE A 158 -11.83 1.73 -17.93
CA PHE A 158 -11.07 2.22 -16.79
C PHE A 158 -10.78 1.07 -15.83
N VAL A 159 -9.50 0.82 -15.56
CA VAL A 159 -9.05 -0.43 -14.94
C VAL A 159 -8.25 -0.11 -13.67
N PHE A 160 -8.54 -0.86 -12.61
CA PHE A 160 -7.88 -0.72 -11.32
C PHE A 160 -7.59 -2.10 -10.70
N ASP A 161 -6.90 -2.15 -9.57
CA ASP A 161 -6.50 -3.36 -8.89
C ASP A 161 -7.71 -4.24 -8.51
N HIS A 162 -8.49 -3.89 -7.48
CA HIS A 162 -9.71 -4.62 -7.09
C HIS A 162 -10.74 -3.71 -6.41
N SER A 163 -12.01 -4.16 -6.37
CA SER A 163 -13.16 -3.35 -5.93
C SER A 163 -13.09 -2.86 -4.47
N GLY A 164 -12.37 -3.57 -3.60
CA GLY A 164 -12.16 -3.21 -2.19
C GLY A 164 -10.85 -2.49 -1.93
N SER A 165 -10.15 -2.02 -2.96
CA SER A 165 -8.85 -1.37 -2.79
C SER A 165 -8.95 0.06 -2.27
N SER A 166 -7.86 0.52 -1.69
CA SER A 166 -7.68 1.92 -1.32
C SER A 166 -7.74 2.87 -2.53
N THR A 167 -7.44 2.38 -3.74
CA THR A 167 -7.60 3.10 -5.02
C THR A 167 -9.07 3.44 -5.27
N VAL A 168 -9.96 2.44 -5.20
CA VAL A 168 -11.41 2.64 -5.41
C VAL A 168 -12.01 3.52 -4.32
N ARG A 169 -11.58 3.31 -3.06
CA ARG A 169 -11.99 4.17 -1.95
C ARG A 169 -11.62 5.64 -2.21
N PHE A 170 -10.39 5.91 -2.65
CA PHE A 170 -9.96 7.27 -3.00
C PHE A 170 -10.84 7.88 -4.11
N MET A 171 -11.13 7.12 -5.18
CA MET A 171 -11.99 7.58 -6.27
C MET A 171 -13.38 7.98 -5.75
N ARG A 172 -13.98 7.13 -4.90
CA ARG A 172 -15.27 7.38 -4.29
C ARG A 172 -15.25 8.61 -3.38
N ASP A 173 -14.31 8.65 -2.45
CA ASP A 173 -14.33 9.63 -1.35
C ASP A 173 -13.80 11.00 -1.81
N SER A 174 -12.70 11.03 -2.58
CA SER A 174 -12.03 12.27 -2.98
C SER A 174 -12.57 12.86 -4.28
N LEU A 175 -12.96 12.02 -5.25
CA LEU A 175 -13.43 12.52 -6.55
C LEU A 175 -14.96 12.59 -6.64
N LEU A 176 -15.69 11.67 -5.99
CA LEU A 176 -17.15 11.60 -6.07
C LEU A 176 -17.87 12.05 -4.79
N ALA A 177 -17.14 12.56 -3.78
CA ALA A 177 -17.70 12.98 -2.50
C ALA A 177 -18.57 11.89 -1.83
N GLY A 178 -18.06 10.66 -1.80
CA GLY A 178 -18.70 9.48 -1.18
C GLY A 178 -19.75 8.77 -2.05
N ARG A 179 -20.06 9.26 -3.26
CA ARG A 179 -20.98 8.57 -4.17
C ARG A 179 -20.35 7.31 -4.73
N GLN A 180 -21.20 6.33 -5.04
CA GLN A 180 -20.75 5.07 -5.64
C GLN A 180 -20.06 5.31 -6.99
N VAL A 181 -18.98 4.58 -7.21
CA VAL A 181 -18.33 4.51 -8.53
C VAL A 181 -19.21 3.72 -9.50
N SER A 182 -19.25 4.14 -10.76
CA SER A 182 -20.04 3.52 -11.83
C SER A 182 -19.34 3.73 -13.18
N GLY A 183 -19.86 3.11 -14.24
CA GLY A 183 -19.30 3.22 -15.58
C GLY A 183 -18.54 1.97 -16.00
N ASN A 184 -17.69 2.10 -17.02
CA ASN A 184 -16.87 1.00 -17.58
C ASN A 184 -15.63 0.75 -16.72
N LEU A 185 -15.85 0.30 -15.48
CA LEU A 185 -14.83 0.07 -14.46
C LEU A 185 -14.56 -1.42 -14.30
N TYR A 186 -13.29 -1.81 -14.39
CA TYR A 186 -12.89 -3.23 -14.37
C TYR A 186 -11.76 -3.45 -13.36
N ALA A 187 -11.91 -4.49 -12.53
CA ALA A 187 -10.88 -4.93 -11.59
C ALA A 187 -9.98 -5.98 -12.23
N GLN A 188 -8.66 -5.89 -12.03
CA GLN A 188 -7.65 -6.84 -12.54
C GLN A 188 -7.04 -7.72 -11.46
N GLY A 189 -7.33 -7.46 -10.19
CA GLY A 189 -6.83 -8.25 -9.06
C GLY A 189 -5.54 -7.74 -8.42
N SER A 190 -4.70 -6.99 -9.15
CA SER A 190 -3.48 -6.37 -8.59
C SER A 190 -2.98 -5.22 -9.46
N ASN A 191 -2.15 -4.33 -8.89
CA ASN A 191 -1.50 -3.25 -9.66
C ASN A 191 -0.63 -3.80 -10.81
N LYS A 192 0.07 -4.92 -10.59
CA LYS A 192 0.86 -5.57 -11.64
C LYS A 192 -0.02 -6.04 -12.80
N ALA A 193 -1.18 -6.65 -12.51
CA ALA A 193 -2.13 -7.09 -13.54
C ALA A 193 -2.73 -5.90 -14.31
N VAL A 194 -2.95 -4.75 -13.65
CA VAL A 194 -3.36 -3.51 -14.33
C VAL A 194 -2.32 -3.06 -15.33
N ILE A 195 -1.03 -3.06 -14.97
CA ILE A 195 0.07 -2.68 -15.87
C ILE A 195 0.12 -3.59 -17.09
N GLU A 196 0.02 -4.92 -16.89
CA GLU A 196 0.02 -5.87 -18.00
C GLU A 196 -1.22 -5.71 -18.91
N ALA A 197 -2.42 -5.53 -18.35
CA ALA A 197 -3.63 -5.27 -19.13
C ALA A 197 -3.51 -4.02 -20.00
N VAL A 198 -2.90 -2.95 -19.50
CA VAL A 198 -2.65 -1.71 -20.25
C VAL A 198 -1.65 -1.91 -21.39
N LYS A 199 -0.62 -2.74 -21.20
CA LYS A 199 0.35 -3.07 -22.27
C LYS A 199 -0.31 -3.80 -23.44
N GLU A 200 -1.27 -4.68 -23.14
CA GLU A 200 -1.92 -5.54 -24.15
C GLU A 200 -3.11 -4.85 -24.84
N ASN A 201 -3.78 -3.92 -24.17
CA ASN A 201 -5.01 -3.33 -24.68
C ASN A 201 -4.92 -1.79 -24.77
N PRO A 202 -4.99 -1.21 -26.00
CA PRO A 202 -4.92 0.23 -26.20
C PRO A 202 -6.16 1.00 -25.71
N ASP A 203 -7.28 0.32 -25.43
CA ASP A 203 -8.54 0.97 -25.03
C ASP A 203 -8.68 1.16 -23.51
N ILE A 204 -7.63 0.83 -22.77
CA ILE A 204 -7.59 0.89 -21.32
C ILE A 204 -6.88 2.16 -20.83
N ILE A 205 -7.49 2.81 -19.83
CA ILE A 205 -6.79 3.66 -18.87
C ILE A 205 -6.65 2.87 -17.57
N GLY A 206 -5.43 2.57 -17.15
CA GLY A 206 -5.13 1.91 -15.89
C GLY A 206 -4.81 2.91 -14.79
N VAL A 207 -5.23 2.59 -13.55
CA VAL A 207 -4.88 3.36 -12.35
C VAL A 207 -4.03 2.49 -11.45
N VAL A 208 -2.83 2.99 -11.11
CA VAL A 208 -1.89 2.31 -10.22
C VAL A 208 -1.27 3.31 -9.25
N GLY A 209 -0.77 2.83 -8.11
CA GLY A 209 0.12 3.65 -7.28
C GLY A 209 1.39 4.01 -8.06
N ALA A 210 1.85 5.27 -7.97
CA ALA A 210 3.03 5.71 -8.70
C ALA A 210 4.31 4.92 -8.32
N ASN A 211 4.36 4.35 -7.11
CA ASN A 211 5.44 3.49 -6.65
C ASN A 211 5.59 2.19 -7.47
N TRP A 212 4.52 1.70 -8.11
CA TRP A 212 4.57 0.52 -8.99
C TRP A 212 5.26 0.77 -10.34
N LEU A 213 5.53 2.01 -10.67
CA LEU A 213 6.19 2.41 -11.90
C LEU A 213 7.72 2.55 -11.75
N LYS A 214 8.25 2.35 -10.55
CA LYS A 214 9.67 2.30 -10.25
C LYS A 214 10.07 0.89 -9.81
N GLY A 215 10.99 0.25 -10.51
CA GLY A 215 11.50 -1.07 -10.11
C GLY A 215 12.43 -0.98 -8.90
N ARG A 216 12.46 -2.02 -8.05
CA ARG A 216 13.33 -2.13 -6.84
C ARG A 216 14.83 -1.93 -7.12
N LYS A 217 15.28 -2.12 -8.36
CA LYS A 217 16.69 -2.02 -8.76
C LYS A 217 17.05 -0.72 -9.45
N ASP A 218 16.08 0.17 -9.64
CA ASP A 218 16.33 1.43 -10.31
C ASP A 218 17.03 2.39 -9.36
N THR A 219 18.32 2.54 -9.53
CA THR A 219 19.14 3.53 -8.81
C THR A 219 19.02 4.93 -9.39
N VAL A 220 18.32 5.09 -10.50
CA VAL A 220 18.14 6.36 -11.24
C VAL A 220 16.72 6.88 -10.97
N ILE A 221 16.59 8.19 -10.92
CA ILE A 221 15.28 8.89 -10.89
C ILE A 221 14.40 8.29 -11.98
N THR A 222 13.22 7.82 -11.63
CA THR A 222 12.30 7.21 -12.58
C THR A 222 11.96 8.19 -13.67
N ASP A 223 12.33 7.87 -14.89
CA ASP A 223 11.87 8.57 -16.07
C ASP A 223 10.59 7.88 -16.58
N PHE A 224 9.44 8.50 -16.30
CA PHE A 224 8.15 7.99 -16.77
C PHE A 224 8.02 7.95 -18.31
N ASP A 225 8.98 8.47 -19.06
CA ASP A 225 8.98 8.42 -20.52
C ASP A 225 9.63 7.13 -21.06
N ASN A 226 10.44 6.43 -20.24
CA ASN A 226 11.13 5.19 -20.62
C ASN A 226 10.42 3.90 -20.17
N LEU A 227 9.18 3.98 -19.71
CA LEU A 227 8.39 2.82 -19.33
C LEU A 227 7.77 2.09 -20.52
N ASN A 228 7.41 0.82 -20.32
CA ASN A 228 6.65 0.04 -21.32
C ASN A 228 5.16 0.46 -21.42
N VAL A 229 4.72 1.38 -20.60
CA VAL A 229 3.43 2.05 -20.63
C VAL A 229 3.64 3.57 -20.69
N LYS A 230 2.65 4.31 -21.16
CA LYS A 230 2.67 5.78 -21.13
C LYS A 230 1.97 6.28 -19.89
N VAL A 231 2.64 7.13 -19.10
CA VAL A 231 2.03 7.82 -17.96
C VAL A 231 1.41 9.12 -18.43
N LEU A 232 0.10 9.29 -18.22
CA LEU A 232 -0.61 10.51 -18.56
C LEU A 232 -0.23 11.64 -17.60
N LYS A 233 -0.13 12.85 -18.13
CA LYS A 233 -0.13 14.07 -17.32
C LYS A 233 -1.55 14.29 -16.78
N VAL A 234 -1.67 14.73 -15.54
CA VAL A 234 -2.97 15.07 -14.94
C VAL A 234 -3.05 16.57 -14.70
N ALA A 235 -4.07 17.19 -15.25
CA ALA A 235 -4.40 18.59 -15.02
C ALA A 235 -5.59 18.72 -14.08
N ARG A 236 -5.65 19.82 -13.29
CA ARG A 236 -6.78 20.05 -12.35
C ARG A 236 -8.07 20.32 -13.09
N LYS A 237 -8.04 21.14 -14.14
CA LYS A 237 -9.19 21.52 -14.96
C LYS A 237 -8.82 21.53 -16.43
N GLY A 238 -9.82 21.44 -17.32
CA GLY A 238 -9.68 21.73 -18.74
C GLY A 238 -9.81 23.24 -18.97
N GLU A 239 -8.74 23.88 -19.46
CA GLU A 239 -8.68 25.31 -19.78
C GLU A 239 -7.82 25.50 -21.04
N ASP A 240 -7.93 26.64 -21.69
CA ASP A 240 -6.97 27.03 -22.73
C ASP A 240 -5.57 27.12 -22.10
N ASN A 241 -4.54 26.51 -22.75
CA ASN A 241 -3.16 26.38 -22.22
C ASN A 241 -3.04 25.54 -20.93
N VAL A 242 -3.83 24.47 -20.81
CA VAL A 242 -3.81 23.58 -19.68
C VAL A 242 -2.43 22.97 -19.42
N ILE A 243 -1.98 23.03 -18.17
CA ILE A 243 -0.74 22.40 -17.74
C ILE A 243 -1.11 21.18 -16.86
N GLY A 244 -0.65 20.00 -17.30
CA GLY A 244 -0.75 18.76 -16.54
C GLY A 244 0.63 18.24 -16.14
N TRP A 245 0.68 17.47 -15.07
CA TRP A 245 1.91 16.95 -14.50
C TRP A 245 1.85 15.44 -14.36
N LYS A 246 3.00 14.77 -14.43
CA LYS A 246 3.20 13.38 -14.04
C LYS A 246 3.51 13.32 -12.54
N PRO A 247 3.29 12.17 -11.85
CA PRO A 247 3.43 12.04 -10.39
C PRO A 247 4.89 11.94 -9.93
N TYR A 248 5.75 12.85 -10.35
CA TYR A 248 7.11 12.97 -9.82
C TYR A 248 7.06 13.49 -8.38
N GLN A 249 7.94 13.00 -7.50
CA GLN A 249 8.03 13.45 -6.10
C GLN A 249 8.05 14.98 -5.98
N TYR A 250 8.80 15.67 -6.86
CA TYR A 250 8.84 17.13 -6.88
C TYR A 250 7.47 17.76 -7.12
N ARG A 251 6.65 17.18 -8.04
CA ARG A 251 5.31 17.69 -8.35
C ARG A 251 4.28 17.35 -7.27
N ILE A 252 4.53 16.29 -6.52
CA ILE A 252 3.77 15.97 -5.30
C ILE A 252 4.11 16.99 -4.21
N TYR A 253 5.41 17.28 -4.02
CA TYR A 253 5.90 18.24 -3.03
C TYR A 253 5.38 19.67 -3.27
N THR A 254 5.41 20.16 -4.52
CA THR A 254 4.92 21.51 -4.88
C THR A 254 3.39 21.60 -4.89
N GLY A 255 2.67 20.47 -4.75
CA GLY A 255 1.21 20.42 -4.83
C GLY A 255 0.65 20.57 -6.24
N ASP A 256 1.50 20.48 -7.27
CA ASP A 256 1.09 20.58 -8.69
C ASP A 256 0.31 19.32 -9.11
N TYR A 257 0.72 18.14 -8.64
CA TYR A 257 0.05 16.88 -8.97
C TYR A 257 -1.21 16.68 -8.10
N PRO A 258 -2.41 16.50 -8.71
CA PRO A 258 -3.66 16.56 -7.95
C PRO A 258 -4.11 15.24 -7.30
N LEU A 259 -3.62 14.08 -7.77
CA LEU A 259 -4.11 12.77 -7.32
C LEU A 259 -3.18 12.19 -6.25
N VAL A 260 -3.26 12.75 -5.05
CA VAL A 260 -2.38 12.38 -3.93
C VAL A 260 -3.17 11.91 -2.71
N ARG A 261 -2.56 11.04 -1.90
CA ARG A 261 -3.11 10.55 -0.63
C ARG A 261 -2.01 10.37 0.40
N SER A 262 -2.35 10.47 1.68
CA SER A 262 -1.40 10.20 2.76
C SER A 262 -1.23 8.71 3.00
N VAL A 263 -0.02 8.29 3.32
CA VAL A 263 0.31 6.94 3.81
C VAL A 263 0.51 7.02 5.31
N TRP A 264 -0.22 6.19 6.04
CA TRP A 264 -0.24 6.18 7.49
C TRP A 264 0.38 4.90 8.03
N ILE A 265 1.18 5.02 9.07
CA ILE A 265 1.47 3.92 9.98
C ILE A 265 0.62 4.08 11.23
N ILE A 266 -0.06 3.01 11.63
CA ILE A 266 -0.93 2.99 12.80
C ILE A 266 -0.50 1.83 13.70
N SER A 267 -0.35 2.08 15.01
CA SER A 267 0.01 1.05 15.97
C SER A 267 -0.81 1.16 17.24
N THR A 268 -1.29 0.00 17.72
CA THR A 268 -1.96 -0.17 19.02
C THR A 268 -1.04 -0.80 20.05
N ASP A 269 0.25 -1.02 19.74
CA ASP A 269 1.19 -1.58 20.72
C ASP A 269 1.53 -0.54 21.78
N TYR A 270 1.11 -0.82 23.02
CA TYR A 270 1.34 0.04 24.18
C TYR A 270 2.74 -0.15 24.80
N ARG A 271 3.45 -1.20 24.43
CA ARG A 271 4.79 -1.53 24.97
C ARG A 271 5.83 -0.60 24.35
N ARG A 272 6.37 0.33 25.14
CA ARG A 272 7.31 1.35 24.65
C ARG A 272 8.61 0.79 24.05
N LYS A 273 9.04 -0.39 24.49
CA LYS A 273 10.31 -1.02 24.06
C LYS A 273 10.10 -2.20 23.09
N SER A 274 8.85 -2.50 22.69
CA SER A 274 8.58 -3.58 21.73
C SER A 274 9.22 -3.31 20.37
N ASN A 275 9.50 -4.38 19.62
CA ASN A 275 10.02 -4.25 18.28
C ASN A 275 9.00 -3.60 17.33
N THR A 276 7.68 -3.82 17.54
CA THR A 276 6.62 -3.10 16.82
C THR A 276 6.73 -1.58 17.02
N THR A 277 6.95 -1.11 18.26
CA THR A 277 7.15 0.32 18.54
C THR A 277 8.46 0.83 17.92
N LYS A 278 9.54 0.05 17.96
CA LYS A 278 10.81 0.42 17.30
C LYS A 278 10.64 0.52 15.78
N PHE A 279 9.92 -0.43 15.15
CA PHE A 279 9.61 -0.39 13.71
C PHE A 279 8.76 0.84 13.35
N PHE A 280 7.75 1.19 14.15
CA PHE A 280 6.97 2.40 13.96
C PHE A 280 7.85 3.66 13.90
N PHE A 281 8.83 3.78 14.81
CA PHE A 281 9.76 4.91 14.80
C PHE A 281 10.85 4.81 13.75
N PHE A 282 11.26 3.61 13.36
CA PHE A 282 12.19 3.40 12.25
C PHE A 282 11.60 3.94 10.94
N LEU A 283 10.36 3.57 10.61
CA LEU A 283 9.69 4.01 9.38
C LEU A 283 9.52 5.54 9.34
N LYS A 284 9.31 6.18 10.49
CA LYS A 284 9.23 7.64 10.63
C LYS A 284 10.60 8.33 10.68
N GLY A 285 11.64 7.60 10.99
CA GLY A 285 12.99 8.13 11.17
C GLY A 285 13.73 8.32 9.85
N GLN A 286 14.90 8.99 9.90
CA GLN A 286 15.69 9.30 8.70
C GLN A 286 16.01 8.07 7.85
N LYS A 287 16.28 6.90 8.46
CA LYS A 287 16.61 5.67 7.72
C LYS A 287 15.42 5.20 6.86
N GLY A 288 14.23 5.02 7.45
CA GLY A 288 13.02 4.65 6.71
C GLY A 288 12.64 5.72 5.70
N GLN A 289 12.69 7.00 6.07
CA GLN A 289 12.38 8.08 5.13
C GLN A 289 13.35 8.15 3.93
N THR A 290 14.62 7.77 4.12
CA THR A 290 15.60 7.65 3.02
C THR A 290 15.24 6.51 2.08
N ILE A 291 14.81 5.37 2.61
CA ILE A 291 14.34 4.22 1.80
C ILE A 291 13.11 4.64 0.98
N ILE A 292 12.10 5.25 1.60
CA ILE A 292 10.92 5.77 0.91
C ILE A 292 11.33 6.73 -0.22
N CYS A 293 12.21 7.69 0.06
CA CYS A 293 12.65 8.69 -0.91
C CYS A 293 13.34 8.08 -2.13
N ASN A 294 14.27 7.15 -1.89
CA ASN A 294 15.14 6.59 -2.93
C ASN A 294 14.53 5.34 -3.60
N GLY A 295 13.78 4.54 -2.84
CA GLY A 295 13.21 3.25 -3.27
C GLY A 295 11.87 3.38 -4.01
N SER A 296 11.18 4.53 -3.94
CA SER A 296 9.84 4.68 -4.50
C SER A 296 9.57 6.06 -5.10
N GLN A 297 8.36 6.25 -5.66
CA GLN A 297 7.82 7.57 -6.02
C GLN A 297 7.02 8.23 -4.89
N LEU A 298 6.95 7.59 -3.73
CA LEU A 298 6.33 8.20 -2.56
C LEU A 298 7.15 9.42 -2.10
N LEU A 299 6.47 10.50 -1.77
CA LEU A 299 7.12 11.65 -1.13
C LEU A 299 7.27 11.36 0.37
N PRO A 300 8.48 11.28 0.94
CA PRO A 300 8.68 11.07 2.37
C PRO A 300 8.06 12.22 3.17
N TYR A 301 7.49 11.91 4.33
CA TYR A 301 6.87 12.92 5.20
C TYR A 301 7.91 13.80 5.91
N VAL A 302 9.06 13.22 6.26
CA VAL A 302 10.19 13.96 6.85
C VAL A 302 11.26 14.12 5.78
N ALA A 303 11.73 15.35 5.61
CA ALA A 303 12.81 15.64 4.66
C ALA A 303 14.06 14.80 4.96
N VAL A 304 14.59 14.17 3.93
CA VAL A 304 15.82 13.37 4.02
C VAL A 304 17.00 14.34 4.10
N GLN A 305 17.81 14.15 5.18
CA GLN A 305 19.02 14.96 5.39
C GLN A 305 20.22 14.24 4.79
N GLU A 306 20.82 14.80 3.77
CA GLU A 306 22.14 14.37 3.29
C GLU A 306 23.22 14.84 4.25
N LYS A 307 23.92 13.90 4.88
CA LYS A 307 25.12 14.22 5.64
C LYS A 307 26.30 14.27 4.67
N ALA A 308 26.89 15.42 4.47
CA ALA A 308 28.19 15.54 3.81
C ALA A 308 29.22 14.75 4.61
N VAL A 309 29.73 13.65 4.05
CA VAL A 309 30.86 12.92 4.62
C VAL A 309 32.11 13.60 4.11
N ASN A 310 32.74 14.42 4.95
CA ASN A 310 34.10 14.88 4.69
C ASN A 310 35.04 13.66 4.79
N MET A 311 35.37 13.07 3.64
CA MET A 311 36.49 12.15 3.58
C MET A 311 37.79 12.96 3.80
N LYS A 312 38.40 12.77 4.97
CA LYS A 312 39.76 13.24 5.27
C LYS A 312 40.78 12.30 4.64
#